data_42568cb717e1881bdb9828f5d43fdb01
#
_entry.id   42568cb717e1881bdb9828f5d43fdb01
#
_cell.length_a   1.000
_cell.length_b   1.000
_cell.length_c   1.000
_cell.angle_alpha   90.00
_cell.angle_beta   90.00
_cell.angle_gamma   90.00
#
_symmetry.space_group_name_H-M   'P 1'
#
loop_
_entity.id
_entity.type
_entity.pdbx_description
1 polymer ?
#
loop_
_entity_poly.entity_id
_entity_poly.type
_entity_poly.pdbx_seq_one_letter_code
_entity_poly.pdbx_strand_id
1 'polypeptide(L)'
;MKINLLCRHLMLAIGLALSLAACHDGADYINALPKDAAIVVSADLKSMVQKSGLTDGKGKQTVKRITDIIKSGFDGSDKLIEEIVATPDKSGLKLTDKVYFFMEEKATAAGMLARVSKQGNLENLFEALAKNGVCNALKESGGCQYTAVGNVLAAFNDKAFIIVADPNGGRAEDMVHTAQMLLRQKKGEGFAASGDFKKIEESHADIVSFLSADILPVEYTSLAMMGMTSDIDLAKVKGLAEISFEKGKVTLDIQNLTTDKTVIELTKKQHNALLGMKGVFLSQYNANTLCLIGGGIDGKAYFKWLNENPTISQVLSNSMIPVDFEAILGAMKGDWAIAVNMTNPFSPSYIFTSEVSNSTFLSTFEDLKPMLAMTGGQMSLQNEGDKAYRFIARSGAFFGMGSAPVQFFFGVDDNRFYFTNNQEMIDVRPKGLTLADTEWGKQAKGKSFFMGLNFAALNKALGQRANLPILNSLDYLAGGEQGTDKAHIELALKDKKHNILELIAAEVK
;
A
#
# COMPACT_ATOMS: atom_id res chain seq x y z
N MET A 1 25.55 -9.37 -14.46
CA MET A 1 25.20 -9.35 -13.01
C MET A 1 25.81 -8.16 -12.25
N LYS A 2 27.00 -7.63 -12.60
CA LYS A 2 27.61 -6.43 -11.98
C LYS A 2 26.89 -5.10 -12.31
N ILE A 3 26.36 -4.95 -13.52
CA ILE A 3 25.69 -3.71 -13.98
C ILE A 3 24.39 -3.41 -13.22
N ASN A 4 23.58 -4.43 -12.91
CA ASN A 4 22.36 -4.25 -12.13
C ASN A 4 22.60 -3.79 -10.67
N LEU A 5 23.77 -4.16 -10.12
CA LEU A 5 24.18 -3.74 -8.78
C LEU A 5 24.60 -2.26 -8.79
N LEU A 6 25.30 -1.84 -9.87
CA LEU A 6 25.81 -0.48 -10.03
C LEU A 6 24.69 0.54 -10.23
N CYS A 7 23.69 0.22 -11.08
CA CYS A 7 22.49 1.05 -11.24
C CYS A 7 21.71 1.22 -9.94
N ARG A 8 21.64 0.15 -9.13
CA ARG A 8 20.99 0.17 -7.82
C ARG A 8 21.75 1.05 -6.81
N HIS A 9 23.07 1.08 -6.87
CA HIS A 9 23.91 1.94 -6.01
C HIS A 9 23.93 3.40 -6.47
N LEU A 10 23.85 3.67 -7.78
CA LEU A 10 23.76 5.03 -8.31
C LEU A 10 22.43 5.70 -7.92
N MET A 11 21.33 4.95 -7.95
CA MET A 11 20.00 5.42 -7.46
C MET A 11 20.03 5.73 -5.97
N LEU A 12 20.76 4.95 -5.15
CA LEU A 12 20.98 5.20 -3.73
C LEU A 12 21.87 6.43 -3.49
N ALA A 13 22.87 6.69 -4.35
CA ALA A 13 23.78 7.84 -4.22
C ALA A 13 23.08 9.18 -4.50
N ILE A 14 22.17 9.19 -5.48
CA ILE A 14 21.38 10.39 -5.80
C ILE A 14 20.44 10.77 -4.65
N GLY A 15 19.95 9.79 -3.86
CA GLY A 15 19.05 10.03 -2.72
C GLY A 15 19.72 10.62 -1.46
N LEU A 16 21.06 10.67 -1.41
CA LEU A 16 21.78 10.95 -0.14
C LEU A 16 22.25 12.38 0.06
N ALA A 17 21.98 13.24 -0.88
CA ALA A 17 22.68 14.48 -0.99
C ALA A 17 21.84 15.73 -0.84
N LEU A 18 21.37 16.01 0.30
CA LEU A 18 20.53 17.18 0.55
C LEU A 18 20.97 18.02 1.74
N SER A 19 21.37 19.24 1.49
CA SER A 19 21.20 20.32 2.48
C SER A 19 21.22 21.72 1.85
N LEU A 20 20.17 22.48 2.22
CA LEU A 20 20.06 23.93 2.31
C LEU A 20 19.97 24.76 1.01
N ALA A 21 18.81 25.18 0.68
CA ALA A 21 18.29 26.56 0.54
C ALA A 21 17.00 26.59 -0.27
N ALA A 22 15.98 27.22 0.28
CA ALA A 22 14.68 27.37 -0.36
C ALA A 22 14.62 28.69 -1.15
N CYS A 23 14.18 28.61 -2.40
CA CYS A 23 13.42 29.67 -3.08
C CYS A 23 12.50 28.97 -4.07
N HIS A 24 11.22 29.17 -3.90
CA HIS A 24 10.15 28.62 -4.74
C HIS A 24 9.96 29.57 -5.94
N ASP A 25 10.78 29.39 -6.97
CA ASP A 25 10.43 29.85 -8.31
C ASP A 25 9.84 28.69 -9.07
N GLY A 26 8.63 28.88 -9.64
CA GLY A 26 7.92 27.84 -10.37
C GLY A 26 8.83 27.14 -11.37
N ALA A 27 9.15 25.87 -11.11
CA ALA A 27 10.24 25.22 -11.77
C ALA A 27 9.77 24.65 -13.11
N ASP A 28 10.29 25.19 -14.22
CA ASP A 28 9.96 24.74 -15.58
C ASP A 28 10.23 23.25 -15.85
N TYR A 29 11.06 22.58 -15.05
CA TYR A 29 11.39 21.16 -15.24
C TYR A 29 10.18 20.23 -15.14
N ILE A 30 9.17 20.57 -14.30
CA ILE A 30 7.95 19.75 -14.15
C ILE A 30 7.15 19.63 -15.45
N ASN A 31 7.36 20.55 -16.40
CA ASN A 31 6.70 20.46 -17.69
C ASN A 31 7.12 19.21 -18.47
N ALA A 32 8.27 18.59 -18.14
CA ALA A 32 8.73 17.34 -18.75
C ALA A 32 7.99 16.08 -18.23
N LEU A 33 7.01 16.19 -17.34
CA LEU A 33 6.11 15.09 -17.00
C LEU A 33 5.19 14.79 -18.18
N PRO A 34 5.09 13.52 -18.65
CA PRO A 34 4.23 13.18 -19.78
C PRO A 34 2.77 13.55 -19.51
N LYS A 35 2.10 14.09 -20.53
CA LYS A 35 0.70 14.53 -20.42
C LYS A 35 -0.26 13.41 -20.02
N ASP A 36 -0.01 12.22 -20.53
CA ASP A 36 -0.77 11.00 -20.35
C ASP A 36 -0.16 10.08 -19.28
N ALA A 37 0.47 10.68 -18.25
CA ALA A 37 0.98 9.92 -17.12
C ALA A 37 -0.17 9.26 -16.35
N ALA A 38 -0.14 7.94 -16.26
CA ALA A 38 -1.06 7.14 -15.44
C ALA A 38 -0.57 6.96 -14.00
N ILE A 39 0.75 7.06 -13.79
CA ILE A 39 1.37 7.10 -12.46
C ILE A 39 2.28 8.33 -12.39
N VAL A 40 2.15 9.10 -11.31
CA VAL A 40 3.10 10.14 -10.95
C VAL A 40 3.36 10.06 -9.45
N VAL A 41 4.62 9.83 -9.07
CA VAL A 41 5.04 9.83 -7.68
C VAL A 41 6.01 10.99 -7.47
N SER A 42 5.67 11.92 -6.60
CA SER A 42 6.57 12.96 -6.15
C SER A 42 7.23 12.56 -4.84
N ALA A 43 8.53 12.82 -4.68
CA ALA A 43 9.29 12.60 -3.47
C ALA A 43 10.02 13.87 -3.05
N ASP A 44 9.78 14.33 -1.82
CA ASP A 44 10.56 15.40 -1.19
C ASP A 44 11.81 14.80 -0.54
N LEU A 45 12.85 14.64 -1.35
CA LEU A 45 14.10 14.05 -0.89
C LEU A 45 14.74 14.88 0.23
N LYS A 46 14.62 16.21 0.20
CA LYS A 46 15.14 17.10 1.24
C LYS A 46 14.51 16.80 2.58
N SER A 47 13.17 16.75 2.64
CA SER A 47 12.43 16.39 3.85
C SER A 47 12.84 14.99 4.37
N MET A 48 12.89 14.01 3.48
CA MET A 48 13.23 12.63 3.83
C MET A 48 14.65 12.51 4.42
N VAL A 49 15.64 13.19 3.84
CA VAL A 49 17.02 13.19 4.34
C VAL A 49 17.13 13.91 5.69
N GLN A 50 16.43 15.02 5.86
CA GLN A 50 16.39 15.70 7.17
C GLN A 50 15.77 14.79 8.25
N LYS A 51 14.67 14.10 7.91
CA LYS A 51 13.98 13.17 8.81
C LYS A 51 14.75 11.88 9.08
N SER A 52 15.71 11.52 8.22
CA SER A 52 16.58 10.35 8.42
C SER A 52 17.74 10.61 9.39
N GLY A 53 17.95 11.86 9.82
CA GLY A 53 19.09 12.24 10.67
C GLY A 53 20.45 12.14 9.99
N LEU A 54 20.49 11.91 8.65
CA LEU A 54 21.75 11.80 7.90
C LEU A 54 22.55 13.10 7.87
N THR A 55 21.87 14.24 8.03
CA THR A 55 22.49 15.57 8.14
C THR A 55 23.07 15.87 9.52
N ASP A 56 22.72 15.11 10.55
CA ASP A 56 23.14 15.30 11.91
C ASP A 56 24.50 14.62 12.17
N GLY A 57 25.17 15.01 13.24
CA GLY A 57 26.49 14.47 13.57
C GLY A 57 26.55 12.94 13.71
N LYS A 58 25.43 12.29 14.08
CA LYS A 58 25.28 10.83 14.15
C LYS A 58 25.18 10.18 12.75
N GLY A 59 24.61 10.88 11.78
CA GLY A 59 24.45 10.40 10.42
C GLY A 59 25.74 10.33 9.61
N LYS A 60 26.81 11.03 10.03
CA LYS A 60 28.09 11.06 9.32
C LYS A 60 28.72 9.69 9.08
N GLN A 61 28.55 8.74 10.02
CA GLN A 61 29.05 7.38 9.84
C GLN A 61 28.26 6.62 8.76
N THR A 62 26.94 6.78 8.73
CA THR A 62 26.07 6.17 7.72
C THR A 62 26.37 6.76 6.36
N VAL A 63 26.48 8.08 6.23
CA VAL A 63 26.90 8.75 5.00
C VAL A 63 28.26 8.22 4.52
N LYS A 64 29.26 8.10 5.43
CA LYS A 64 30.55 7.54 5.10
C LYS A 64 30.44 6.10 4.57
N ARG A 65 29.66 5.23 5.22
CA ARG A 65 29.47 3.83 4.77
C ARG A 65 28.82 3.77 3.39
N ILE A 66 27.78 4.57 3.15
CA ILE A 66 27.13 4.64 1.83
C ILE A 66 28.13 5.15 0.80
N THR A 67 28.93 6.16 1.14
CA THR A 67 30.02 6.64 0.28
C THR A 67 31.01 5.52 -0.03
N ASP A 68 31.42 4.73 0.97
CA ASP A 68 32.36 3.63 0.79
C ASP A 68 31.76 2.50 -0.08
N ILE A 69 30.46 2.19 0.08
CA ILE A 69 29.73 1.23 -0.79
C ILE A 69 29.71 1.73 -2.24
N ILE A 70 29.42 3.00 -2.47
CA ILE A 70 29.39 3.58 -3.80
C ILE A 70 30.79 3.53 -4.41
N LYS A 71 31.81 3.95 -3.66
CA LYS A 71 33.21 3.90 -4.11
C LYS A 71 33.66 2.49 -4.48
N SER A 72 33.25 1.47 -3.74
CA SER A 72 33.59 0.08 -4.04
C SER A 72 32.99 -0.44 -5.35
N GLY A 73 31.97 0.23 -5.87
CA GLY A 73 31.35 -0.07 -7.16
C GLY A 73 32.06 0.52 -8.37
N PHE A 74 33.02 1.44 -8.17
CA PHE A 74 33.80 2.09 -9.24
C PHE A 74 35.24 1.62 -9.18
N ASP A 75 35.75 1.07 -10.30
CA ASP A 75 37.16 0.73 -10.48
C ASP A 75 37.98 2.01 -10.71
N GLY A 76 38.45 2.64 -9.66
CA GLY A 76 39.32 3.80 -9.76
C GLY A 76 38.72 5.06 -9.14
N SER A 77 39.53 5.78 -8.38
CA SER A 77 39.23 7.01 -7.67
C SER A 77 39.05 8.18 -8.66
N ASP A 78 37.91 8.25 -9.36
CA ASP A 78 37.54 9.49 -10.02
C ASP A 78 37.18 10.52 -8.96
N LYS A 79 38.04 11.52 -8.78
CA LYS A 79 37.87 12.58 -7.75
C LYS A 79 36.51 13.28 -7.88
N LEU A 80 35.98 13.42 -9.09
CA LEU A 80 34.69 14.05 -9.32
C LEU A 80 33.55 13.22 -8.71
N ILE A 81 33.57 11.89 -8.89
CA ILE A 81 32.56 10.99 -8.32
C ILE A 81 32.64 11.04 -6.79
N GLU A 82 33.85 11.03 -6.22
CA GLU A 82 34.04 11.21 -4.77
C GLU A 82 33.49 12.54 -4.26
N GLU A 83 33.73 13.62 -5.00
CA GLU A 83 33.24 14.96 -4.64
C GLU A 83 31.72 15.05 -4.73
N ILE A 84 31.10 14.45 -5.75
CA ILE A 84 29.64 14.41 -5.91
C ILE A 84 29.00 13.59 -4.79
N VAL A 85 29.56 12.44 -4.43
CA VAL A 85 29.07 11.65 -3.30
C VAL A 85 29.17 12.40 -1.99
N ALA A 86 30.26 13.17 -1.79
CA ALA A 86 30.43 13.99 -0.60
C ALA A 86 29.60 15.29 -0.62
N THR A 87 29.33 15.83 -1.81
CA THR A 87 28.60 17.09 -2.02
C THR A 87 27.77 16.98 -3.31
N PRO A 88 26.62 16.40 -3.23
CA PRO A 88 25.79 16.05 -4.36
C PRO A 88 25.24 17.21 -5.19
N ASP A 89 25.18 18.41 -4.64
CA ASP A 89 24.92 19.63 -5.43
C ASP A 89 25.93 19.82 -6.55
N LYS A 90 27.13 19.21 -6.43
CA LYS A 90 28.14 19.16 -7.49
C LYS A 90 27.74 18.28 -8.68
N SER A 91 26.72 17.43 -8.53
CA SER A 91 26.18 16.63 -9.64
C SER A 91 25.58 17.48 -10.76
N GLY A 92 25.16 18.70 -10.45
CA GLY A 92 24.37 19.54 -11.35
C GLY A 92 22.87 19.38 -11.23
N LEU A 93 22.39 18.48 -10.36
CA LEU A 93 20.97 18.32 -10.02
C LEU A 93 20.60 19.22 -8.84
N LYS A 94 19.37 19.70 -8.81
CA LYS A 94 18.81 20.41 -7.66
C LYS A 94 17.93 19.46 -6.85
N LEU A 95 18.55 18.60 -6.07
CA LEU A 95 17.85 17.58 -5.29
C LEU A 95 17.12 18.13 -4.05
N THR A 96 17.20 19.43 -3.82
CA THR A 96 16.36 20.14 -2.81
C THR A 96 14.94 20.37 -3.31
N ASP A 97 14.70 20.25 -4.62
CA ASP A 97 13.38 20.29 -5.22
C ASP A 97 12.83 18.85 -5.29
N LYS A 98 11.51 18.70 -5.47
CA LYS A 98 10.89 17.37 -5.57
C LYS A 98 11.43 16.61 -6.78
N VAL A 99 11.62 15.32 -6.63
CA VAL A 99 11.89 14.38 -7.72
C VAL A 99 10.61 13.64 -8.06
N TYR A 100 10.36 13.46 -9.34
CA TYR A 100 9.16 12.76 -9.80
C TYR A 100 9.53 11.45 -10.48
N PHE A 101 8.73 10.42 -10.21
CA PHE A 101 8.72 9.19 -10.98
C PHE A 101 7.41 9.15 -11.74
N PHE A 102 7.45 8.66 -12.98
CA PHE A 102 6.25 8.61 -13.81
C PHE A 102 6.19 7.32 -14.62
N MET A 103 4.97 6.95 -15.01
CA MET A 103 4.69 5.94 -16.00
C MET A 103 3.54 6.42 -16.88
N GLU A 104 3.72 6.33 -18.19
CA GLU A 104 2.68 6.67 -19.16
C GLU A 104 1.57 5.62 -19.19
N GLU A 105 0.40 6.03 -19.65
CA GLU A 105 -0.69 5.10 -20.02
C GLU A 105 -0.15 4.00 -20.95
N LYS A 106 -0.71 2.80 -20.80
CA LYS A 106 -0.26 1.61 -21.58
C LYS A 106 1.20 1.20 -21.33
N ALA A 107 1.84 1.76 -20.31
CA ALA A 107 3.23 1.47 -19.96
C ALA A 107 4.22 1.60 -21.16
N THR A 108 4.07 2.64 -21.96
CA THR A 108 4.94 2.89 -23.12
C THR A 108 6.27 3.50 -22.70
N ALA A 109 6.29 4.29 -21.63
CA ALA A 109 7.50 4.78 -21.01
C ALA A 109 7.33 4.90 -19.50
N ALA A 110 8.40 4.62 -18.77
CA ALA A 110 8.51 4.91 -17.34
C ALA A 110 9.81 5.66 -17.08
N GLY A 111 9.81 6.55 -16.09
CA GLY A 111 11.01 7.35 -15.87
C GLY A 111 11.04 8.09 -14.53
N MET A 112 12.12 8.84 -14.38
CA MET A 112 12.38 9.76 -13.27
C MET A 112 12.68 11.15 -13.84
N LEU A 113 12.22 12.18 -13.16
CA LEU A 113 12.43 13.58 -13.49
C LEU A 113 13.02 14.31 -12.30
N ALA A 114 14.10 15.06 -12.52
CA ALA A 114 14.71 15.94 -11.53
C ALA A 114 15.05 17.31 -12.16
N ARG A 115 15.17 18.34 -11.32
CA ARG A 115 15.60 19.67 -11.76
C ARG A 115 17.09 19.72 -11.98
N VAL A 116 17.51 20.35 -13.07
CA VAL A 116 18.90 20.72 -13.33
C VAL A 116 19.19 22.05 -12.63
N SER A 117 20.28 22.09 -11.86
CA SER A 117 20.83 23.31 -11.27
C SER A 117 21.97 23.90 -12.11
N LYS A 118 22.77 23.02 -12.70
CA LYS A 118 23.92 23.41 -13.51
C LYS A 118 24.25 22.33 -14.55
N GLN A 119 23.88 22.57 -15.80
CA GLN A 119 24.05 21.62 -16.90
C GLN A 119 25.49 21.16 -17.09
N GLY A 120 26.48 22.05 -17.07
CA GLY A 120 27.91 21.69 -17.25
C GLY A 120 28.44 20.74 -16.16
N ASN A 121 27.85 20.73 -14.96
CA ASN A 121 28.20 19.73 -13.94
C ASN A 121 27.68 18.34 -14.29
N LEU A 122 26.46 18.25 -14.86
CA LEU A 122 25.93 16.99 -15.38
C LEU A 122 26.75 16.44 -16.54
N GLU A 123 27.19 17.33 -17.46
CA GLU A 123 28.09 16.97 -18.56
C GLU A 123 29.35 16.32 -18.01
N ASN A 124 30.03 17.02 -17.07
CA ASN A 124 31.24 16.50 -16.43
C ASN A 124 31.02 15.16 -15.73
N LEU A 125 29.87 15.01 -15.03
CA LEU A 125 29.50 13.75 -14.37
C LEU A 125 29.34 12.61 -15.36
N PHE A 126 28.56 12.82 -16.44
CA PHE A 126 28.35 11.78 -17.43
C PHE A 126 29.62 11.47 -18.27
N GLU A 127 30.51 12.43 -18.52
CA GLU A 127 31.81 12.19 -19.08
C GLU A 127 32.69 11.32 -18.18
N ALA A 128 32.69 11.59 -16.87
CA ALA A 128 33.39 10.76 -15.88
C ALA A 128 32.83 9.34 -15.84
N LEU A 129 31.50 9.19 -15.83
CA LEU A 129 30.83 7.89 -15.89
C LEU A 129 31.15 7.11 -17.17
N ALA A 130 31.18 7.80 -18.30
CA ALA A 130 31.54 7.18 -19.59
C ALA A 130 33.00 6.70 -19.61
N LYS A 131 33.94 7.49 -19.07
CA LYS A 131 35.36 7.09 -18.94
C LYS A 131 35.52 5.83 -18.08
N ASN A 132 34.63 5.67 -17.06
CA ASN A 132 34.63 4.50 -16.19
C ASN A 132 33.76 3.33 -16.74
N GLY A 133 33.24 3.42 -17.98
CA GLY A 133 32.46 2.37 -18.63
C GLY A 133 31.06 2.14 -18.05
N VAL A 134 30.55 3.10 -17.28
CA VAL A 134 29.21 3.03 -16.65
C VAL A 134 28.10 3.36 -17.64
N CYS A 135 28.37 4.29 -18.55
CA CYS A 135 27.47 4.69 -19.62
C CYS A 135 28.20 4.87 -20.94
N ASN A 136 27.44 5.08 -22.00
CA ASN A 136 28.02 5.47 -23.28
C ASN A 136 28.49 6.94 -23.27
N ALA A 137 29.27 7.36 -24.25
CA ALA A 137 29.64 8.77 -24.43
C ALA A 137 28.36 9.61 -24.63
N LEU A 138 28.37 10.83 -24.10
CA LEU A 138 27.29 11.80 -24.32
C LEU A 138 27.09 12.08 -25.80
N LYS A 139 25.84 12.16 -26.22
CA LYS A 139 25.41 12.61 -27.55
C LYS A 139 24.51 13.81 -27.39
N GLU A 140 24.53 14.69 -28.38
CA GLU A 140 23.63 15.84 -28.44
C GLU A 140 22.70 15.71 -29.64
N SER A 141 21.42 15.84 -29.43
CA SER A 141 20.43 15.89 -30.49
C SER A 141 19.15 16.54 -29.95
N GLY A 142 18.51 17.32 -30.80
CA GLY A 142 17.20 17.87 -30.49
C GLY A 142 17.16 18.86 -29.30
N GLY A 143 18.28 19.53 -29.01
CA GLY A 143 18.36 20.50 -27.90
C GLY A 143 18.47 19.85 -26.51
N CYS A 144 18.85 18.58 -26.45
CA CYS A 144 19.18 17.89 -25.20
C CYS A 144 20.43 17.04 -25.39
N GLN A 145 21.13 16.78 -24.31
CA GLN A 145 22.20 15.79 -24.22
C GLN A 145 21.65 14.50 -23.64
N TYR A 146 22.17 13.35 -24.13
CA TYR A 146 21.72 12.05 -23.71
C TYR A 146 22.78 10.98 -23.77
N THR A 147 22.60 9.93 -22.99
CA THR A 147 23.45 8.73 -23.02
C THR A 147 22.65 7.50 -22.58
N ALA A 148 23.02 6.32 -23.05
CA ALA A 148 22.47 5.06 -22.56
C ALA A 148 23.28 4.54 -21.36
N VAL A 149 22.55 4.10 -20.33
CA VAL A 149 23.06 3.46 -19.12
C VAL A 149 22.35 2.10 -19.00
N GLY A 150 22.94 1.05 -19.54
CA GLY A 150 22.23 -0.23 -19.68
C GLY A 150 21.01 -0.10 -20.59
N ASN A 151 19.83 -0.46 -20.06
CA ASN A 151 18.56 -0.41 -20.79
C ASN A 151 17.80 0.91 -20.62
N VAL A 152 18.34 1.87 -19.88
CA VAL A 152 17.70 3.15 -19.65
C VAL A 152 18.42 4.27 -20.38
N LEU A 153 17.69 5.29 -20.79
CA LEU A 153 18.22 6.51 -21.39
C LEU A 153 18.24 7.61 -20.32
N ALA A 154 19.40 8.20 -20.07
CA ALA A 154 19.55 9.45 -19.34
C ALA A 154 19.61 10.61 -20.34
N ALA A 155 18.78 11.62 -20.16
CA ALA A 155 18.77 12.82 -21.02
C ALA A 155 18.53 14.08 -20.20
N PHE A 156 19.08 15.22 -20.63
CA PHE A 156 18.93 16.49 -19.92
C PHE A 156 19.11 17.71 -20.83
N ASN A 157 18.58 18.82 -20.36
CA ASN A 157 18.84 20.18 -20.85
C ASN A 157 19.21 21.10 -19.67
N ASP A 158 19.16 22.41 -19.85
CA ASP A 158 19.45 23.40 -18.82
C ASP A 158 18.42 23.44 -17.67
N LYS A 159 17.24 22.81 -17.82
CA LYS A 159 16.12 22.86 -16.87
C LYS A 159 15.84 21.52 -16.20
N ALA A 160 15.82 20.45 -16.97
CA ALA A 160 15.33 19.14 -16.59
C ALA A 160 16.32 18.02 -16.92
N PHE A 161 16.41 17.06 -16.00
CA PHE A 161 17.09 15.79 -16.18
C PHE A 161 16.04 14.69 -16.09
N ILE A 162 16.02 13.80 -17.08
CA ILE A 162 15.13 12.63 -17.08
C ILE A 162 15.92 11.35 -17.26
N ILE A 163 15.44 10.29 -16.63
CA ILE A 163 15.78 8.91 -16.96
C ILE A 163 14.50 8.29 -17.51
N VAL A 164 14.57 7.67 -18.68
CA VAL A 164 13.42 6.98 -19.28
C VAL A 164 13.80 5.58 -19.74
N ALA A 165 12.87 4.67 -19.64
CA ALA A 165 12.98 3.29 -20.07
C ALA A 165 11.65 2.81 -20.65
N ASP A 166 11.70 1.80 -21.52
CA ASP A 166 10.53 1.02 -21.90
C ASP A 166 10.30 -0.07 -20.85
N PRO A 167 9.18 -0.05 -20.09
CA PRO A 167 8.86 -1.07 -19.10
C PRO A 167 8.75 -2.49 -19.70
N ASN A 168 8.50 -2.60 -21.00
CA ASN A 168 8.37 -3.87 -21.73
C ASN A 168 9.73 -4.42 -22.21
N GLY A 169 10.86 -3.76 -21.88
CA GLY A 169 12.21 -4.25 -22.13
C GLY A 169 12.83 -3.79 -23.46
N GLY A 170 12.41 -2.67 -24.00
CA GLY A 170 13.02 -2.00 -25.15
C GLY A 170 14.45 -1.52 -24.87
N ARG A 171 15.13 -1.08 -25.94
CA ARG A 171 16.50 -0.56 -25.85
C ARG A 171 16.47 0.92 -25.45
N ALA A 172 17.53 1.37 -24.76
CA ALA A 172 17.67 2.77 -24.37
C ALA A 172 17.56 3.73 -25.55
N GLU A 173 18.14 3.37 -26.70
CA GLU A 173 18.13 4.19 -27.91
C GLU A 173 16.72 4.43 -28.47
N ASP A 174 15.81 3.49 -28.25
CA ASP A 174 14.41 3.61 -28.70
C ASP A 174 13.67 4.71 -27.92
N MET A 175 14.17 5.08 -26.74
CA MET A 175 13.62 6.14 -25.87
C MET A 175 14.12 7.56 -26.21
N VAL A 176 15.04 7.74 -27.17
CA VAL A 176 15.63 9.07 -27.51
C VAL A 176 14.53 10.05 -27.94
N HIS A 177 13.62 9.62 -28.80
CA HIS A 177 12.54 10.47 -29.29
C HIS A 177 11.59 10.89 -28.14
N THR A 178 11.21 9.94 -27.27
CA THR A 178 10.38 10.20 -26.09
C THR A 178 11.06 11.20 -25.16
N ALA A 179 12.35 11.01 -24.85
CA ALA A 179 13.12 11.93 -24.02
C ALA A 179 13.14 13.36 -24.60
N GLN A 180 13.36 13.49 -25.91
CA GLN A 180 13.37 14.77 -26.60
C GLN A 180 12.00 15.46 -26.56
N MET A 181 10.92 14.71 -26.77
CA MET A 181 9.56 15.25 -26.67
C MET A 181 9.30 15.79 -25.27
N LEU A 182 9.56 14.99 -24.23
CA LEU A 182 9.32 15.36 -22.84
C LEU A 182 10.13 16.60 -22.43
N LEU A 183 11.43 16.65 -22.75
CA LEU A 183 12.29 17.77 -22.40
C LEU A 183 11.95 19.08 -23.15
N ARG A 184 11.22 19.02 -24.26
CA ARG A 184 10.75 20.19 -25.04
C ARG A 184 9.37 20.67 -24.66
N GLN A 185 8.62 19.92 -23.83
CA GLN A 185 7.28 20.32 -23.42
C GLN A 185 7.28 21.70 -22.77
N LYS A 186 6.33 22.54 -23.18
CA LYS A 186 6.15 23.88 -22.65
C LYS A 186 5.14 23.87 -21.52
N LYS A 187 5.11 24.95 -20.78
CA LYS A 187 4.06 25.18 -19.76
C LYS A 187 2.68 25.02 -20.39
N GLY A 188 1.85 24.15 -19.80
CA GLY A 188 0.51 23.85 -20.28
C GLY A 188 0.40 22.61 -21.17
N GLU A 189 1.49 21.97 -21.57
CA GLU A 189 1.49 20.80 -22.46
C GLU A 189 1.57 19.46 -21.72
N GLY A 190 2.29 19.39 -20.57
CA GLY A 190 2.51 18.18 -19.79
C GLY A 190 1.46 17.93 -18.69
N PHE A 191 1.68 16.85 -17.94
CA PHE A 191 0.84 16.48 -16.77
C PHE A 191 0.77 17.62 -15.72
N ALA A 192 1.84 18.41 -15.61
CA ALA A 192 1.91 19.57 -14.72
C ALA A 192 0.79 20.61 -14.95
N ALA A 193 0.13 20.59 -16.10
CA ALA A 193 -1.03 21.46 -16.38
C ALA A 193 -2.36 20.87 -15.88
N SER A 194 -2.39 19.65 -15.41
CA SER A 194 -3.60 18.95 -14.96
C SER A 194 -4.06 19.42 -13.58
N GLY A 195 -5.37 19.32 -13.30
CA GLY A 195 -5.91 19.54 -11.96
C GLY A 195 -5.44 18.46 -10.96
N ASP A 196 -5.05 17.29 -11.44
CA ASP A 196 -4.54 16.22 -10.59
C ASP A 196 -3.11 16.54 -10.11
N PHE A 197 -2.26 17.13 -10.98
CA PHE A 197 -0.93 17.59 -10.58
C PHE A 197 -0.99 18.68 -9.50
N LYS A 198 -1.96 19.57 -9.58
CA LYS A 198 -2.15 20.61 -8.56
C LYS A 198 -2.35 20.01 -7.16
N LYS A 199 -3.06 18.91 -7.05
CA LYS A 199 -3.23 18.19 -5.75
C LYS A 199 -1.92 17.60 -5.23
N ILE A 200 -1.05 17.11 -6.14
CA ILE A 200 0.29 16.64 -5.78
C ILE A 200 1.14 17.78 -5.23
N GLU A 201 1.07 18.96 -5.86
CA GLU A 201 1.84 20.14 -5.44
C GLU A 201 1.32 20.78 -4.14
N GLU A 202 0.02 20.77 -3.91
CA GLU A 202 -0.60 21.28 -2.68
C GLU A 202 -0.33 20.38 -1.46
N SER A 203 0.06 19.14 -1.68
CA SER A 203 0.39 18.22 -0.60
C SER A 203 1.74 18.55 0.04
N HIS A 204 1.79 18.41 1.36
CA HIS A 204 3.00 18.55 2.20
C HIS A 204 3.57 17.20 2.65
N ALA A 205 3.04 16.10 2.14
CA ALA A 205 3.56 14.76 2.44
C ALA A 205 4.95 14.54 1.81
N ASP A 206 5.74 13.65 2.40
CA ASP A 206 7.09 13.34 1.94
C ASP A 206 7.07 12.63 0.57
N ILE A 207 6.06 11.77 0.37
CA ILE A 207 5.82 11.08 -0.90
C ILE A 207 4.33 11.25 -1.24
N VAL A 208 4.05 11.65 -2.47
CA VAL A 208 2.69 11.75 -3.00
C VAL A 208 2.61 10.94 -4.28
N SER A 209 1.68 10.01 -4.35
CA SER A 209 1.47 9.15 -5.50
C SER A 209 0.09 9.37 -6.11
N PHE A 210 0.05 9.73 -7.37
CA PHE A 210 -1.15 9.72 -8.21
C PHE A 210 -1.17 8.43 -9.02
N LEU A 211 -2.34 7.81 -9.11
CA LEU A 211 -2.57 6.59 -9.89
C LEU A 211 -3.87 6.69 -10.66
N SER A 212 -3.84 6.32 -11.94
CA SER A 212 -5.02 6.02 -12.77
C SER A 212 -5.20 4.50 -12.89
N ALA A 213 -6.44 4.02 -12.78
CA ALA A 213 -6.72 2.58 -12.75
C ALA A 213 -6.56 1.88 -14.11
N ASP A 214 -6.47 2.61 -15.20
CA ASP A 214 -6.26 2.08 -16.55
C ASP A 214 -4.90 1.39 -16.76
N ILE A 215 -3.91 1.69 -15.91
CA ILE A 215 -2.60 1.02 -15.92
C ILE A 215 -2.61 -0.33 -15.19
N LEU A 216 -3.63 -0.59 -14.38
CA LEU A 216 -3.70 -1.82 -13.60
C LEU A 216 -4.02 -3.02 -14.50
N PRO A 217 -3.34 -4.17 -14.31
CA PRO A 217 -3.72 -5.40 -15.00
C PRO A 217 -5.19 -5.74 -14.78
N VAL A 218 -5.83 -6.31 -15.82
CA VAL A 218 -7.26 -6.65 -15.80
C VAL A 218 -7.64 -7.55 -14.62
N GLU A 219 -6.74 -8.41 -14.17
CA GLU A 219 -6.95 -9.29 -13.02
C GLU A 219 -7.21 -8.50 -11.73
N TYR A 220 -6.48 -7.42 -11.52
CA TYR A 220 -6.65 -6.56 -10.33
C TYR A 220 -7.86 -5.65 -10.46
N THR A 221 -8.11 -5.11 -11.65
CA THR A 221 -9.31 -4.28 -11.88
C THR A 221 -10.58 -5.11 -11.81
N SER A 222 -10.57 -6.33 -12.35
CA SER A 222 -11.70 -7.26 -12.26
C SER A 222 -12.04 -7.65 -10.82
N LEU A 223 -11.02 -7.87 -9.98
CA LEU A 223 -11.21 -8.19 -8.56
C LEU A 223 -11.71 -6.98 -7.76
N ALA A 224 -11.12 -5.80 -7.98
CA ALA A 224 -11.52 -4.56 -7.32
C ALA A 224 -12.92 -4.11 -7.76
N MET A 225 -13.30 -4.43 -8.97
CA MET A 225 -14.59 -4.06 -9.58
C MET A 225 -15.63 -5.16 -9.51
N MET A 226 -15.46 -6.20 -8.66
CA MET A 226 -16.32 -7.40 -8.57
C MET A 226 -17.75 -7.18 -9.10
N GLY A 227 -17.92 -7.40 -10.43
CA GLY A 227 -19.21 -7.28 -11.12
C GLY A 227 -19.75 -5.85 -11.35
N MET A 228 -18.91 -4.83 -11.27
CA MET A 228 -19.27 -3.53 -11.84
C MET A 228 -19.42 -3.67 -13.35
N THR A 229 -20.34 -2.90 -13.92
CA THR A 229 -20.70 -2.99 -15.34
C THR A 229 -19.51 -2.71 -16.27
N SER A 230 -19.56 -3.25 -17.50
CA SER A 230 -18.53 -3.06 -18.54
C SER A 230 -18.33 -1.59 -19.00
N ASP A 231 -19.14 -0.66 -18.49
CA ASP A 231 -19.21 0.74 -18.96
C ASP A 231 -18.37 1.71 -18.12
N ILE A 232 -17.44 1.20 -17.28
CA ILE A 232 -16.56 2.03 -16.47
C ILE A 232 -15.33 2.46 -17.29
N ASP A 233 -15.13 3.76 -17.36
CA ASP A 233 -13.93 4.37 -17.91
C ASP A 233 -12.81 4.38 -16.87
N LEU A 234 -11.90 3.39 -16.95
CA LEU A 234 -10.80 3.23 -16.02
C LEU A 234 -9.87 4.44 -15.93
N ALA A 235 -9.71 5.20 -17.01
CA ALA A 235 -8.95 6.44 -17.00
C ALA A 235 -9.57 7.55 -16.12
N LYS A 236 -10.86 7.41 -15.78
CA LYS A 236 -11.55 8.31 -14.83
C LYS A 236 -11.55 7.79 -13.39
N VAL A 237 -11.08 6.57 -13.15
CA VAL A 237 -10.92 5.98 -11.81
C VAL A 237 -9.51 6.28 -11.34
N LYS A 238 -9.39 7.24 -10.44
CA LYS A 238 -8.11 7.82 -10.02
C LYS A 238 -8.00 7.87 -8.51
N GLY A 239 -6.77 7.83 -8.00
CA GLY A 239 -6.47 7.94 -6.59
C GLY A 239 -5.22 8.77 -6.31
N LEU A 240 -5.18 9.33 -5.11
CA LEU A 240 -4.00 9.99 -4.54
C LEU A 240 -3.65 9.28 -3.24
N ALA A 241 -2.36 8.98 -3.04
CA ALA A 241 -1.84 8.44 -1.81
C ALA A 241 -0.72 9.33 -1.29
N GLU A 242 -0.77 9.70 -0.03
CA GLU A 242 0.16 10.60 0.64
C GLU A 242 0.84 9.87 1.79
N ILE A 243 2.17 9.76 1.76
CA ILE A 243 2.96 9.13 2.82
C ILE A 243 3.76 10.20 3.53
N SER A 244 3.57 10.28 4.86
CA SER A 244 4.33 11.18 5.72
C SER A 244 5.13 10.40 6.75
N PHE A 245 6.42 10.71 6.85
CA PHE A 245 7.31 10.16 7.85
C PHE A 245 7.39 11.12 9.05
N GLU A 246 6.71 10.76 10.14
CA GLU A 246 6.67 11.55 11.36
C GLU A 246 7.47 10.87 12.48
N LYS A 247 7.74 11.60 13.57
CA LYS A 247 8.32 10.99 14.76
C LYS A 247 7.31 10.02 15.38
N GLY A 248 7.75 8.79 15.58
CA GLY A 248 6.94 7.73 16.17
C GLY A 248 5.92 7.07 15.26
N LYS A 249 5.78 7.52 14.00
CA LYS A 249 4.82 6.92 13.06
C LYS A 249 5.09 7.24 11.60
N VAL A 250 4.49 6.44 10.73
CA VAL A 250 4.30 6.73 9.30
C VAL A 250 2.81 6.77 9.04
N THR A 251 2.33 7.77 8.34
CA THR A 251 0.92 7.85 7.90
C THR A 251 0.80 7.64 6.41
N LEU A 252 -0.27 6.98 6.01
CA LEU A 252 -0.71 6.84 4.63
C LEU A 252 -2.14 7.35 4.54
N ASP A 253 -2.32 8.48 3.87
CA ASP A 253 -3.62 9.05 3.55
C ASP A 253 -3.94 8.75 2.09
N ILE A 254 -5.11 8.18 1.84
CA ILE A 254 -5.58 7.83 0.50
C ILE A 254 -6.82 8.64 0.21
N GLN A 255 -6.86 9.25 -0.98
CA GLN A 255 -8.03 9.97 -1.49
C GLN A 255 -8.47 9.41 -2.83
N ASN A 256 -9.76 9.12 -2.95
CA ASN A 256 -10.39 8.79 -4.22
C ASN A 256 -10.60 10.06 -5.04
N LEU A 257 -10.06 10.11 -6.25
CA LEU A 257 -10.19 11.23 -7.20
C LEU A 257 -11.06 10.87 -8.41
N THR A 258 -11.79 9.78 -8.32
CA THR A 258 -12.63 9.27 -9.42
C THR A 258 -13.62 10.32 -9.91
N THR A 259 -13.74 10.42 -11.23
CA THR A 259 -14.73 11.25 -11.94
C THR A 259 -15.73 10.42 -12.74
N ASP A 260 -15.56 9.11 -12.78
CA ASP A 260 -16.52 8.20 -13.39
C ASP A 260 -17.81 8.17 -12.58
N LYS A 261 -18.93 8.52 -13.21
CA LYS A 261 -20.23 8.67 -12.55
C LYS A 261 -20.77 7.34 -12.02
N THR A 262 -20.53 6.25 -12.75
CA THR A 262 -20.97 4.90 -12.36
C THR A 262 -20.28 4.47 -11.08
N VAL A 263 -18.94 4.64 -11.01
CA VAL A 263 -18.16 4.32 -9.82
C VAL A 263 -18.57 5.20 -8.63
N ILE A 264 -18.78 6.50 -8.84
CA ILE A 264 -19.25 7.41 -7.78
C ILE A 264 -20.59 6.96 -7.22
N GLU A 265 -21.55 6.61 -8.07
CA GLU A 265 -22.88 6.15 -7.64
C GLU A 265 -22.81 4.81 -6.89
N LEU A 266 -22.03 3.86 -7.39
CA LEU A 266 -21.84 2.57 -6.74
C LEU A 266 -21.19 2.71 -5.37
N THR A 267 -20.14 3.54 -5.26
CA THR A 267 -19.48 3.82 -3.98
C THR A 267 -20.44 4.48 -2.98
N LYS A 268 -21.27 5.42 -3.43
CA LYS A 268 -22.32 6.03 -2.58
C LYS A 268 -23.33 5.00 -2.09
N LYS A 269 -23.82 4.12 -2.97
CA LYS A 269 -24.76 3.05 -2.61
C LYS A 269 -24.15 2.09 -1.60
N GLN A 270 -22.90 1.68 -1.79
CA GLN A 270 -22.15 0.85 -0.85
C GLN A 270 -22.05 1.54 0.52
N HIS A 271 -21.60 2.81 0.51
CA HIS A 271 -21.43 3.57 1.73
C HIS A 271 -22.74 3.73 2.54
N ASN A 272 -23.88 3.86 1.85
CA ASN A 272 -25.20 3.94 2.51
C ASN A 272 -25.60 2.63 3.21
N ALA A 273 -24.99 1.51 2.88
CA ALA A 273 -25.18 0.22 3.54
C ALA A 273 -24.17 -0.03 4.67
N LEU A 274 -23.15 0.82 4.80
CA LEU A 274 -22.16 0.75 5.86
C LEU A 274 -22.50 1.72 6.98
N LEU A 275 -22.14 1.35 8.21
CA LEU A 275 -22.35 2.13 9.41
C LEU A 275 -21.00 2.43 10.07
N GLY A 276 -20.91 3.53 10.80
CA GLY A 276 -19.74 3.79 11.64
C GLY A 276 -19.69 2.79 12.80
N MET A 277 -18.58 2.08 12.97
CA MET A 277 -18.33 1.13 14.04
C MET A 277 -18.43 1.80 15.42
N LYS A 278 -19.22 1.24 16.32
CA LYS A 278 -19.37 1.73 17.71
C LYS A 278 -18.25 1.20 18.61
N GLY A 279 -17.68 0.05 18.26
CA GLY A 279 -16.63 -0.64 19.01
C GLY A 279 -17.17 -1.54 20.10
N VAL A 280 -18.39 -2.08 19.96
CA VAL A 280 -19.05 -2.92 20.98
C VAL A 280 -18.27 -4.19 21.29
N PHE A 281 -17.51 -4.72 20.32
CA PHE A 281 -16.74 -5.96 20.52
C PHE A 281 -15.31 -5.72 20.98
N LEU A 282 -14.81 -4.47 20.98
CA LEU A 282 -13.39 -4.19 21.32
C LEU A 282 -13.03 -4.57 22.74
N SER A 283 -13.98 -4.48 23.68
CA SER A 283 -13.80 -4.89 25.08
C SER A 283 -13.82 -6.41 25.28
N GLN A 284 -14.21 -7.18 24.26
CA GLN A 284 -14.25 -8.64 24.29
C GLN A 284 -12.93 -9.27 23.82
N TYR A 285 -12.07 -8.50 23.15
CA TYR A 285 -10.80 -8.98 22.63
C TYR A 285 -9.63 -8.49 23.49
N ASN A 286 -8.67 -9.38 23.74
CA ASN A 286 -7.47 -9.07 24.49
C ASN A 286 -6.61 -8.03 23.76
N ALA A 287 -5.93 -7.15 24.48
CA ALA A 287 -4.98 -6.18 23.92
C ALA A 287 -3.86 -6.83 23.08
N ASN A 288 -3.55 -8.11 23.32
CA ASN A 288 -2.58 -8.89 22.56
C ASN A 288 -3.17 -9.57 21.30
N THR A 289 -4.41 -9.25 20.91
CA THR A 289 -4.97 -9.70 19.63
C THR A 289 -4.03 -9.32 18.50
N LEU A 290 -3.73 -10.28 17.61
CA LEU A 290 -2.80 -10.10 16.50
C LEU A 290 -3.36 -9.16 15.44
N CYS A 291 -4.58 -9.42 15.02
CA CYS A 291 -5.24 -8.67 13.95
C CYS A 291 -6.72 -8.47 14.28
N LEU A 292 -7.23 -7.31 13.94
CA LEU A 292 -8.65 -7.00 13.92
C LEU A 292 -9.01 -6.43 12.56
N ILE A 293 -10.06 -6.95 11.96
CA ILE A 293 -10.74 -6.36 10.80
C ILE A 293 -12.19 -6.19 11.21
N GLY A 294 -12.79 -5.04 10.97
CA GLY A 294 -14.17 -4.81 11.37
C GLY A 294 -14.78 -3.57 10.74
N GLY A 295 -16.01 -3.34 11.08
CA GLY A 295 -16.78 -2.20 10.59
C GLY A 295 -18.21 -2.22 11.14
N GLY A 296 -19.04 -1.36 10.59
CA GLY A 296 -20.46 -1.37 10.83
C GLY A 296 -21.24 -1.64 9.55
N ILE A 297 -22.35 -2.35 9.67
CA ILE A 297 -23.17 -2.75 8.51
C ILE A 297 -24.67 -2.65 8.81
N ASP A 298 -25.46 -2.17 7.84
CA ASP A 298 -26.86 -2.50 7.68
C ASP A 298 -26.97 -3.64 6.67
N GLY A 299 -27.09 -4.87 7.19
CA GLY A 299 -26.98 -6.06 6.35
C GLY A 299 -28.07 -6.19 5.30
N LYS A 300 -29.31 -5.66 5.55
CA LYS A 300 -30.36 -5.63 4.53
C LYS A 300 -30.01 -4.71 3.37
N ALA A 301 -29.52 -3.51 3.68
CA ALA A 301 -29.08 -2.56 2.66
C ALA A 301 -27.86 -3.09 1.89
N TYR A 302 -26.94 -3.75 2.60
CA TYR A 302 -25.75 -4.33 2.00
C TYR A 302 -26.06 -5.50 1.08
N PHE A 303 -26.97 -6.41 1.49
CA PHE A 303 -27.42 -7.52 0.65
C PHE A 303 -28.11 -7.01 -0.61
N LYS A 304 -28.97 -5.99 -0.49
CA LYS A 304 -29.60 -5.34 -1.63
C LYS A 304 -28.57 -4.78 -2.60
N TRP A 305 -27.54 -4.09 -2.10
CA TRP A 305 -26.45 -3.56 -2.92
C TRP A 305 -25.67 -4.69 -3.62
N LEU A 306 -25.34 -5.78 -2.92
CA LEU A 306 -24.68 -6.96 -3.51
C LEU A 306 -25.53 -7.56 -4.65
N ASN A 307 -26.82 -7.66 -4.48
CA ASN A 307 -27.73 -8.27 -5.43
C ASN A 307 -27.99 -7.40 -6.67
N GLU A 308 -27.70 -6.08 -6.61
CA GLU A 308 -27.69 -5.22 -7.80
C GLU A 308 -26.57 -5.58 -8.78
N ASN A 309 -25.56 -6.34 -8.32
CA ASN A 309 -24.47 -6.83 -9.13
C ASN A 309 -24.84 -8.17 -9.77
N PRO A 310 -24.92 -8.26 -11.12
CA PRO A 310 -25.37 -9.49 -11.79
C PRO A 310 -24.49 -10.71 -11.48
N THR A 311 -23.17 -10.53 -11.41
CA THR A 311 -22.22 -11.62 -11.13
C THR A 311 -22.39 -12.15 -9.70
N ILE A 312 -22.50 -11.26 -8.72
CA ILE A 312 -22.70 -11.64 -7.32
C ILE A 312 -24.08 -12.27 -7.15
N SER A 313 -25.12 -11.66 -7.72
CA SER A 313 -26.49 -12.21 -7.70
C SER A 313 -26.54 -13.63 -8.28
N GLN A 314 -25.84 -13.88 -9.39
CA GLN A 314 -25.74 -15.20 -9.99
C GLN A 314 -25.02 -16.21 -9.07
N VAL A 315 -23.92 -15.79 -8.42
CA VAL A 315 -23.19 -16.65 -7.45
C VAL A 315 -24.06 -16.98 -6.25
N LEU A 316 -24.75 -16.00 -5.69
CA LEU A 316 -25.65 -16.19 -4.54
C LEU A 316 -26.85 -17.09 -4.91
N SER A 317 -27.42 -16.92 -6.11
CA SER A 317 -28.58 -17.70 -6.58
C SER A 317 -28.24 -19.12 -7.00
N ASN A 318 -27.02 -19.36 -7.51
CA ASN A 318 -26.56 -20.68 -7.98
C ASN A 318 -25.78 -21.46 -6.91
N SER A 319 -25.80 -21.00 -5.66
CA SER A 319 -25.16 -21.72 -4.58
C SER A 319 -25.77 -23.12 -4.44
N MET A 320 -24.94 -24.18 -4.62
CA MET A 320 -25.36 -25.56 -4.37
C MET A 320 -25.55 -25.84 -2.86
N ILE A 321 -25.15 -24.91 -2.01
CA ILE A 321 -25.32 -25.00 -0.56
C ILE A 321 -26.67 -24.32 -0.22
N PRO A 322 -27.63 -25.01 0.37
CA PRO A 322 -28.93 -24.43 0.74
C PRO A 322 -28.80 -23.52 1.96
N VAL A 323 -28.09 -22.41 1.81
CA VAL A 323 -27.89 -21.38 2.85
C VAL A 323 -28.60 -20.11 2.40
N ASP A 324 -29.48 -19.61 3.24
CA ASP A 324 -30.20 -18.35 3.01
C ASP A 324 -29.28 -17.17 3.39
N PHE A 325 -28.50 -16.71 2.40
CA PHE A 325 -27.61 -15.55 2.57
C PHE A 325 -28.37 -14.25 2.86
N GLU A 326 -29.59 -14.11 2.35
CA GLU A 326 -30.42 -12.95 2.62
C GLU A 326 -30.84 -12.90 4.09
N ALA A 327 -31.27 -14.03 4.65
CA ALA A 327 -31.64 -14.13 6.05
C ALA A 327 -30.44 -13.86 6.97
N ILE A 328 -29.25 -14.41 6.64
CA ILE A 328 -28.02 -14.22 7.42
C ILE A 328 -27.59 -12.75 7.39
N LEU A 329 -27.36 -12.20 6.21
CA LEU A 329 -26.91 -10.81 6.07
C LEU A 329 -28.00 -9.84 6.57
N GLY A 330 -29.27 -10.11 6.26
CA GLY A 330 -30.38 -9.28 6.71
C GLY A 330 -30.59 -9.22 8.21
N ALA A 331 -30.09 -10.21 8.95
CA ALA A 331 -30.06 -10.18 10.41
C ALA A 331 -28.95 -9.29 10.98
N MET A 332 -27.84 -9.11 10.25
CA MET A 332 -26.71 -8.30 10.69
C MET A 332 -27.06 -6.81 10.70
N LYS A 333 -26.90 -6.16 11.84
CA LYS A 333 -27.19 -4.72 11.97
C LYS A 333 -26.38 -4.10 13.12
N GLY A 334 -25.33 -3.42 12.77
CA GLY A 334 -24.40 -2.80 13.71
C GLY A 334 -22.96 -3.22 13.45
N ASP A 335 -22.18 -3.35 14.52
CA ASP A 335 -20.77 -3.72 14.42
C ASP A 335 -20.59 -5.17 13.98
N TRP A 336 -19.57 -5.40 13.18
CA TRP A 336 -19.00 -6.71 12.91
C TRP A 336 -17.46 -6.66 13.05
N ALA A 337 -16.86 -7.77 13.43
CA ALA A 337 -15.41 -7.85 13.56
C ALA A 337 -14.89 -9.28 13.35
N ILE A 338 -13.68 -9.40 12.78
CA ILE A 338 -12.87 -10.59 12.76
C ILE A 338 -11.65 -10.32 13.61
N ALA A 339 -11.49 -11.05 14.72
CA ALA A 339 -10.29 -11.00 15.54
C ALA A 339 -9.47 -12.27 15.34
N VAL A 340 -8.16 -12.10 15.17
CA VAL A 340 -7.22 -13.20 14.97
C VAL A 340 -6.21 -13.21 16.10
N ASN A 341 -6.03 -14.37 16.74
CA ASN A 341 -4.97 -14.63 17.71
C ASN A 341 -4.02 -15.69 17.14
N MET A 342 -2.74 -15.55 17.40
CA MET A 342 -1.73 -16.48 16.94
C MET A 342 -0.76 -16.78 18.07
N THR A 343 -0.85 -17.98 18.64
CA THR A 343 0.12 -18.50 19.60
C THR A 343 1.23 -19.28 18.91
N ASN A 344 0.95 -19.78 17.71
CA ASN A 344 1.81 -20.56 16.86
C ASN A 344 1.54 -20.18 15.39
N PRO A 345 2.59 -19.94 14.54
CA PRO A 345 2.43 -19.53 13.14
C PRO A 345 1.60 -20.47 12.27
N PHE A 346 1.48 -21.74 12.69
CA PHE A 346 0.79 -22.79 11.93
C PHE A 346 -0.66 -23.02 12.39
N SER A 347 -1.12 -22.33 13.44
CA SER A 347 -2.42 -22.60 14.05
C SER A 347 -3.07 -21.29 14.54
N PRO A 348 -3.48 -20.40 13.63
CA PRO A 348 -4.20 -19.20 14.03
C PRO A 348 -5.58 -19.56 14.55
N SER A 349 -5.98 -18.91 15.64
CA SER A 349 -7.35 -18.92 16.13
C SER A 349 -8.04 -17.64 15.70
N TYR A 350 -9.25 -17.73 15.21
CA TYR A 350 -10.02 -16.55 14.80
C TYR A 350 -11.47 -16.65 15.25
N ILE A 351 -12.06 -15.48 15.42
CA ILE A 351 -13.47 -15.33 15.67
C ILE A 351 -14.03 -14.20 14.81
N PHE A 352 -15.13 -14.49 14.12
CA PHE A 352 -16.00 -13.49 13.53
C PHE A 352 -17.13 -13.22 14.53
N THR A 353 -17.45 -11.96 14.76
CA THR A 353 -18.63 -11.54 15.56
C THR A 353 -19.40 -10.48 14.81
N SER A 354 -20.72 -10.49 14.99
CA SER A 354 -21.60 -9.44 14.45
C SER A 354 -22.77 -9.18 15.37
N GLU A 355 -23.17 -7.91 15.53
CA GLU A 355 -24.48 -7.57 16.07
C GLU A 355 -25.57 -8.08 15.14
N VAL A 356 -26.58 -8.78 15.67
CA VAL A 356 -27.70 -9.31 14.90
C VAL A 356 -29.03 -8.91 15.52
N SER A 357 -30.00 -8.64 14.68
CA SER A 357 -31.35 -8.24 15.10
C SER A 357 -32.23 -9.43 15.54
N ASN A 358 -31.88 -10.63 15.12
CA ASN A 358 -32.58 -11.89 15.45
C ASN A 358 -31.66 -13.08 15.21
N SER A 359 -32.13 -14.28 15.59
CA SER A 359 -31.40 -15.54 15.41
C SER A 359 -32.12 -16.52 14.49
N THR A 360 -33.19 -16.09 13.81
CA THR A 360 -34.03 -16.98 12.99
C THR A 360 -33.28 -17.57 11.78
N PHE A 361 -32.27 -16.87 11.28
CA PHE A 361 -31.41 -17.33 10.19
C PHE A 361 -30.61 -18.61 10.55
N LEU A 362 -30.48 -18.94 11.85
CA LEU A 362 -29.82 -20.17 12.27
C LEU A 362 -30.55 -21.43 11.79
N SER A 363 -31.86 -21.36 11.50
CA SER A 363 -32.62 -22.48 10.93
C SER A 363 -32.04 -22.93 9.58
N THR A 364 -31.49 -22.04 8.79
CA THR A 364 -30.81 -22.36 7.53
C THR A 364 -29.71 -23.43 7.70
N PHE A 365 -29.04 -23.45 8.84
CA PHE A 365 -28.00 -24.46 9.13
C PHE A 365 -28.60 -25.82 9.51
N GLU A 366 -29.82 -25.88 10.07
CA GLU A 366 -30.55 -27.13 10.28
C GLU A 366 -30.86 -27.81 8.96
N ASP A 367 -31.20 -27.05 7.92
CA ASP A 367 -31.50 -27.58 6.60
C ASP A 367 -30.26 -28.22 5.90
N LEU A 368 -29.03 -27.95 6.39
CA LEU A 368 -27.84 -28.61 5.93
C LEU A 368 -27.67 -30.05 6.46
N LYS A 369 -28.29 -30.40 7.59
CA LYS A 369 -28.07 -31.70 8.24
C LYS A 369 -28.35 -32.90 7.35
N PRO A 370 -29.46 -32.95 6.55
CA PRO A 370 -29.70 -34.05 5.63
C PRO A 370 -28.60 -34.20 4.56
N MET A 371 -28.11 -33.08 4.02
CA MET A 371 -27.05 -33.04 3.03
C MET A 371 -25.72 -33.52 3.63
N LEU A 372 -25.40 -33.07 4.84
CA LEU A 372 -24.20 -33.51 5.55
C LEU A 372 -24.23 -35.00 5.89
N ALA A 373 -25.40 -35.57 6.20
CA ALA A 373 -25.58 -36.99 6.44
C ALA A 373 -25.19 -37.84 5.20
N MET A 374 -25.41 -37.33 3.97
CA MET A 374 -25.03 -38.00 2.74
C MET A 374 -23.51 -38.09 2.55
N THR A 375 -22.72 -37.34 3.30
CA THR A 375 -21.23 -37.42 3.22
C THR A 375 -20.63 -38.67 3.86
N GLY A 376 -21.45 -39.59 4.35
CA GLY A 376 -20.99 -40.83 5.01
C GLY A 376 -20.22 -40.54 6.30
N GLY A 377 -20.57 -39.47 7.02
CA GLY A 377 -19.93 -39.08 8.28
C GLY A 377 -18.60 -38.33 8.10
N GLN A 378 -18.27 -37.88 6.87
CA GLN A 378 -17.12 -37.01 6.64
C GLN A 378 -17.36 -35.61 7.20
N MET A 379 -18.61 -35.16 7.18
CA MET A 379 -19.03 -33.87 7.75
C MET A 379 -20.25 -34.08 8.66
N SER A 380 -20.33 -33.29 9.72
CA SER A 380 -21.48 -33.32 10.63
C SER A 380 -21.73 -31.95 11.24
N LEU A 381 -22.99 -31.68 11.59
CA LEU A 381 -23.43 -30.53 12.31
C LEU A 381 -24.12 -30.99 13.59
N GLN A 382 -23.61 -30.57 14.73
CA GLN A 382 -24.08 -30.90 16.05
C GLN A 382 -24.65 -29.66 16.74
N ASN A 383 -25.73 -29.83 17.53
CA ASN A 383 -26.24 -28.77 18.37
C ASN A 383 -25.45 -28.79 19.70
N GLU A 384 -24.89 -27.66 20.11
CA GLU A 384 -24.18 -27.46 21.38
C GLU A 384 -25.03 -26.68 22.39
N GLY A 385 -26.30 -26.34 22.02
CA GLY A 385 -27.25 -25.60 22.82
C GLY A 385 -28.44 -25.12 22.00
N ASP A 386 -29.27 -24.26 22.53
CA ASP A 386 -30.51 -23.78 21.88
C ASP A 386 -30.22 -23.01 20.58
N LYS A 387 -29.10 -22.24 20.55
CA LYS A 387 -28.70 -21.39 19.41
C LYS A 387 -27.21 -21.52 19.11
N ALA A 388 -26.63 -22.68 19.40
CA ALA A 388 -25.22 -22.93 19.26
C ALA A 388 -24.97 -24.25 18.51
N TYR A 389 -24.02 -24.22 17.59
CA TYR A 389 -23.70 -25.32 16.70
C TYR A 389 -22.20 -25.57 16.64
N ARG A 390 -21.86 -26.84 16.41
CA ARG A 390 -20.52 -27.29 16.10
C ARG A 390 -20.52 -28.03 14.77
N PHE A 391 -19.79 -27.51 13.81
CA PHE A 391 -19.53 -28.17 12.54
C PHE A 391 -18.20 -28.91 12.63
N ILE A 392 -18.16 -30.15 12.17
CA ILE A 392 -16.98 -30.99 12.15
C ILE A 392 -16.79 -31.54 10.73
N ALA A 393 -15.59 -31.39 10.17
CA ALA A 393 -15.16 -32.10 8.97
C ALA A 393 -13.92 -32.94 9.31
N ARG A 394 -13.92 -34.22 8.92
CA ARG A 394 -12.80 -35.13 9.15
C ARG A 394 -11.55 -34.82 8.35
N SER A 395 -11.69 -34.04 7.32
CA SER A 395 -10.59 -33.48 6.52
C SER A 395 -10.84 -32.02 6.16
N GLY A 396 -9.87 -31.16 6.41
CA GLY A 396 -9.89 -29.78 6.01
C GLY A 396 -9.68 -29.56 4.50
N ALA A 397 -9.33 -30.62 3.76
CA ALA A 397 -9.07 -30.54 2.32
C ALA A 397 -10.27 -30.01 1.53
N PHE A 398 -11.50 -30.27 2.00
CA PHE A 398 -12.74 -29.70 1.41
C PHE A 398 -12.78 -28.17 1.46
N PHE A 399 -12.00 -27.55 2.37
CA PHE A 399 -11.93 -26.10 2.58
C PHE A 399 -10.56 -25.53 2.20
N GLY A 400 -9.68 -26.32 1.55
CA GLY A 400 -8.31 -25.92 1.25
C GLY A 400 -7.38 -25.82 2.50
N MET A 401 -7.80 -26.40 3.64
CA MET A 401 -7.10 -26.31 4.92
C MET A 401 -6.22 -27.55 5.24
N GLY A 402 -5.82 -28.30 4.21
CA GLY A 402 -5.04 -29.53 4.38
C GLY A 402 -5.88 -30.72 4.79
N SER A 403 -5.24 -31.88 5.11
CA SER A 403 -5.92 -33.13 5.40
C SER A 403 -6.33 -33.33 6.86
N ALA A 404 -5.88 -32.47 7.77
CA ALA A 404 -6.25 -32.53 9.18
C ALA A 404 -7.75 -32.25 9.40
N PRO A 405 -8.38 -32.87 10.43
CA PRO A 405 -9.75 -32.53 10.80
C PRO A 405 -9.87 -31.06 11.17
N VAL A 406 -10.99 -30.45 10.78
CA VAL A 406 -11.33 -29.08 11.16
C VAL A 406 -12.68 -29.03 11.87
N GLN A 407 -12.82 -28.09 12.77
CA GLN A 407 -14.08 -27.83 13.47
C GLN A 407 -14.33 -26.34 13.56
N PHE A 408 -15.60 -25.97 13.50
CA PHE A 408 -16.08 -24.59 13.67
C PHE A 408 -17.22 -24.57 14.67
N PHE A 409 -17.23 -23.54 15.49
CA PHE A 409 -18.30 -23.26 16.45
C PHE A 409 -18.98 -21.98 16.03
N PHE A 410 -20.29 -21.96 15.99
CA PHE A 410 -21.07 -20.76 15.66
C PHE A 410 -22.41 -20.76 16.37
N GLY A 411 -22.97 -19.57 16.53
CA GLY A 411 -24.25 -19.41 17.21
C GLY A 411 -24.59 -17.96 17.46
N VAL A 412 -25.69 -17.75 18.20
CA VAL A 412 -26.13 -16.43 18.64
C VAL A 412 -26.28 -16.41 20.16
N ASP A 413 -25.60 -15.46 20.78
CA ASP A 413 -25.60 -15.18 22.20
C ASP A 413 -25.86 -13.68 22.40
N ASP A 414 -26.89 -13.31 23.14
CA ASP A 414 -27.28 -11.91 23.44
C ASP A 414 -27.24 -10.96 22.22
N ASN A 415 -27.86 -11.36 21.11
CA ASN A 415 -27.81 -10.65 19.83
C ASN A 415 -26.42 -10.51 19.18
N ARG A 416 -25.47 -11.31 19.65
CA ARG A 416 -24.16 -11.45 19.05
C ARG A 416 -24.09 -12.77 18.29
N PHE A 417 -23.99 -12.73 16.97
CA PHE A 417 -23.59 -13.88 16.19
C PHE A 417 -22.08 -14.06 16.34
N TYR A 418 -21.62 -15.29 16.50
CA TYR A 418 -20.21 -15.65 16.48
C TYR A 418 -19.96 -16.83 15.57
N PHE A 419 -18.75 -16.88 14.98
CA PHE A 419 -18.22 -18.00 14.21
C PHE A 419 -16.72 -18.10 14.50
N THR A 420 -16.23 -19.24 14.96
CA THR A 420 -14.83 -19.42 15.35
C THR A 420 -14.34 -20.85 15.11
N ASN A 421 -13.04 -21.01 14.91
CA ASN A 421 -12.35 -22.31 14.90
C ASN A 421 -11.84 -22.73 16.30
N ASN A 422 -12.03 -21.92 17.33
CA ASN A 422 -11.59 -22.19 18.70
C ASN A 422 -12.67 -21.82 19.71
N GLN A 423 -13.22 -22.82 20.38
CA GLN A 423 -14.30 -22.64 21.38
C GLN A 423 -13.90 -21.68 22.50
N GLU A 424 -12.63 -21.64 22.89
CA GLU A 424 -12.14 -20.73 23.94
C GLU A 424 -12.32 -19.26 23.59
N MET A 425 -12.53 -18.91 22.30
CA MET A 425 -12.77 -17.54 21.85
C MET A 425 -14.23 -17.08 22.01
N ILE A 426 -15.16 -17.97 22.36
CA ILE A 426 -16.60 -17.61 22.46
C ILE A 426 -16.88 -16.77 23.72
N ASP A 427 -16.36 -17.22 24.86
CA ASP A 427 -16.67 -16.66 26.19
C ASP A 427 -15.56 -15.81 26.78
N VAL A 428 -14.68 -15.26 25.95
CA VAL A 428 -13.54 -14.50 26.47
C VAL A 428 -14.02 -13.19 27.11
N ARG A 429 -14.06 -13.17 28.42
CA ARG A 429 -13.93 -11.92 29.19
C ARG A 429 -12.44 -11.75 29.49
N PRO A 430 -11.73 -10.87 28.76
CA PRO A 430 -10.29 -10.73 28.94
C PRO A 430 -9.98 -10.39 30.40
N LYS A 431 -9.06 -11.14 30.99
CA LYS A 431 -8.44 -10.74 32.26
C LYS A 431 -7.34 -9.71 31.93
N GLY A 432 -7.59 -8.43 32.12
CA GLY A 432 -6.63 -7.35 31.86
C GLY A 432 -7.06 -6.41 30.73
N LEU A 433 -6.07 -5.80 30.06
CA LEU A 433 -6.32 -4.83 28.98
C LEU A 433 -6.96 -5.47 27.77
N THR A 434 -7.88 -4.74 27.17
CA THR A 434 -8.64 -5.12 25.97
C THR A 434 -8.21 -4.26 24.78
N LEU A 435 -8.70 -4.58 23.59
CA LEU A 435 -8.48 -3.73 22.41
C LEU A 435 -9.07 -2.32 22.61
N ALA A 436 -10.16 -2.19 23.36
CA ALA A 436 -10.74 -0.88 23.68
C ALA A 436 -9.79 0.04 24.45
N ASP A 437 -8.79 -0.52 25.14
CA ASP A 437 -7.79 0.22 25.93
C ASP A 437 -6.56 0.60 25.09
N THR A 438 -6.32 -0.05 23.95
CA THR A 438 -5.15 0.18 23.08
C THR A 438 -5.33 1.44 22.23
N GLU A 439 -4.20 2.07 21.85
CA GLU A 439 -4.21 3.23 20.94
C GLU A 439 -4.84 2.86 19.58
N TRP A 440 -4.43 1.72 19.03
CA TRP A 440 -4.92 1.30 17.72
C TRP A 440 -6.37 0.80 17.73
N GLY A 441 -6.80 0.13 18.77
CA GLY A 441 -8.19 -0.31 18.89
C GLY A 441 -9.17 0.85 18.99
N LYS A 442 -8.79 1.94 19.66
CA LYS A 442 -9.61 3.17 19.75
C LYS A 442 -9.86 3.81 18.39
N GLN A 443 -8.96 3.63 17.44
CA GLN A 443 -9.09 4.18 16.07
C GLN A 443 -10.23 3.52 15.28
N ALA A 444 -10.71 2.34 15.69
CA ALA A 444 -11.81 1.63 15.02
C ALA A 444 -13.15 2.37 15.10
N LYS A 445 -13.35 3.15 16.17
CA LYS A 445 -14.64 3.84 16.39
C LYS A 445 -14.92 4.87 15.29
N GLY A 446 -16.14 4.84 14.77
CA GLY A 446 -16.61 5.73 13.72
C GLY A 446 -16.20 5.33 12.31
N LYS A 447 -15.33 4.31 12.14
CA LYS A 447 -14.94 3.80 10.83
C LYS A 447 -16.00 2.86 10.26
N SER A 448 -16.32 2.99 8.98
CA SER A 448 -17.19 2.04 8.27
C SER A 448 -16.46 0.73 7.97
N PHE A 449 -15.15 0.83 7.74
CA PHE A 449 -14.21 -0.27 7.66
C PHE A 449 -12.94 0.09 8.42
N PHE A 450 -12.41 -0.86 9.19
CA PHE A 450 -11.20 -0.73 9.99
C PHE A 450 -10.36 -2.00 9.90
N MET A 451 -9.05 -1.82 9.87
CA MET A 451 -8.09 -2.90 10.06
C MET A 451 -7.00 -2.49 11.04
N GLY A 452 -6.52 -3.46 11.81
CA GLY A 452 -5.42 -3.27 12.74
C GLY A 452 -4.57 -4.53 12.87
N LEU A 453 -3.25 -4.35 13.01
CA LEU A 453 -2.25 -5.41 13.19
C LEU A 453 -1.32 -5.02 14.34
N ASN A 454 -1.13 -5.93 15.29
CA ASN A 454 -0.25 -5.77 16.44
C ASN A 454 1.10 -6.44 16.17
N PHE A 455 2.16 -5.66 15.99
CA PHE A 455 3.49 -6.18 15.70
C PHE A 455 4.13 -6.88 16.90
N ALA A 456 3.78 -6.53 18.14
CA ALA A 456 4.29 -7.25 19.30
C ALA A 456 3.74 -8.69 19.34
N ALA A 457 2.44 -8.86 19.04
CA ALA A 457 1.82 -10.18 18.92
C ALA A 457 2.38 -10.96 17.73
N LEU A 458 2.61 -10.31 16.58
CA LEU A 458 3.22 -10.91 15.40
C LEU A 458 4.63 -11.43 15.69
N ASN A 459 5.49 -10.60 16.28
CA ASN A 459 6.87 -10.94 16.63
C ASN A 459 6.91 -12.13 17.62
N LYS A 460 6.00 -12.14 18.61
CA LYS A 460 5.87 -13.25 19.54
C LYS A 460 5.49 -14.56 18.82
N ALA A 461 4.57 -14.49 17.88
CA ALA A 461 4.10 -15.67 17.12
C ALA A 461 5.21 -16.21 16.18
N LEU A 462 5.93 -15.32 15.49
CA LEU A 462 7.00 -15.71 14.56
C LEU A 462 8.28 -16.18 15.29
N GLY A 463 8.51 -15.75 16.54
CA GLY A 463 9.69 -16.09 17.32
C GLY A 463 10.98 -15.67 16.62
N GLN A 464 12.03 -16.50 16.72
CA GLN A 464 13.34 -16.22 16.11
C GLN A 464 13.35 -16.21 14.56
N ARG A 465 12.25 -16.60 13.91
CA ARG A 465 12.14 -16.65 12.45
C ARG A 465 11.98 -15.25 11.83
N ALA A 466 11.51 -14.27 12.61
CA ALA A 466 11.36 -12.88 12.17
C ALA A 466 12.54 -12.01 12.64
N ASN A 467 13.76 -12.40 12.31
CA ASN A 467 14.96 -11.65 12.72
C ASN A 467 15.20 -10.43 11.80
N LEU A 468 14.17 -9.61 11.60
CA LEU A 468 14.27 -8.32 10.92
C LEU A 468 14.21 -7.23 12.00
N PRO A 469 15.33 -6.52 12.28
CA PRO A 469 15.42 -5.52 13.33
C PRO A 469 14.32 -4.47 13.24
N ILE A 470 13.97 -4.05 12.02
CA ILE A 470 12.90 -3.07 11.78
C ILE A 470 11.54 -3.52 12.33
N LEU A 471 11.18 -4.82 12.20
CA LEU A 471 9.91 -5.33 12.73
C LEU A 471 9.83 -5.23 14.25
N ASN A 472 10.97 -5.30 14.93
CA ASN A 472 11.03 -5.16 16.39
C ASN A 472 10.79 -3.72 16.86
N SER A 473 10.99 -2.72 16.00
CA SER A 473 10.73 -1.32 16.30
C SER A 473 9.26 -0.91 16.05
N LEU A 474 8.50 -1.73 15.32
CA LEU A 474 7.09 -1.47 15.04
C LEU A 474 6.21 -1.82 16.23
N ASP A 475 5.17 -1.02 16.46
CA ASP A 475 4.16 -1.19 17.49
C ASP A 475 2.87 -1.79 16.89
N TYR A 476 2.20 -1.03 16.04
CA TYR A 476 1.00 -1.47 15.33
C TYR A 476 0.88 -0.81 13.94
N LEU A 477 0.08 -1.43 13.09
CA LEU A 477 -0.51 -0.81 11.90
C LEU A 477 -2.00 -0.73 12.14
N ALA A 478 -2.61 0.43 11.96
CA ALA A 478 -4.06 0.57 12.11
C ALA A 478 -4.61 1.66 11.21
N GLY A 479 -5.84 1.49 10.77
CA GLY A 479 -6.51 2.50 9.98
C GLY A 479 -7.79 2.00 9.33
N GLY A 480 -8.40 2.87 8.53
CA GLY A 480 -9.64 2.55 7.84
C GLY A 480 -10.24 3.75 7.13
N GLU A 481 -11.43 3.54 6.61
CA GLU A 481 -12.15 4.57 5.86
C GLU A 481 -12.50 5.80 6.69
N GLN A 482 -12.44 6.95 6.05
CA GLN A 482 -12.85 8.26 6.56
C GLN A 482 -13.83 8.89 5.57
N GLY A 483 -15.12 8.60 5.70
CA GLY A 483 -16.15 9.02 4.75
C GLY A 483 -16.15 8.15 3.49
N THR A 484 -16.58 8.73 2.35
CA THR A 484 -16.80 8.00 1.09
C THR A 484 -15.58 7.97 0.16
N ASP A 485 -14.62 8.85 0.40
CA ASP A 485 -13.55 9.14 -0.56
C ASP A 485 -12.16 9.15 0.05
N LYS A 486 -12.04 8.90 1.36
CA LYS A 486 -10.75 8.92 2.07
C LYS A 486 -10.53 7.69 2.92
N ALA A 487 -9.26 7.32 3.07
CA ALA A 487 -8.82 6.36 4.08
C ALA A 487 -7.53 6.87 4.74
N HIS A 488 -7.36 6.54 6.01
CA HIS A 488 -6.16 6.86 6.79
C HIS A 488 -5.62 5.60 7.43
N ILE A 489 -4.31 5.37 7.28
CA ILE A 489 -3.59 4.24 7.88
C ILE A 489 -2.37 4.79 8.59
N GLU A 490 -2.14 4.34 9.81
CA GLU A 490 -0.99 4.68 10.64
C GLU A 490 -0.16 3.44 10.94
N LEU A 491 1.14 3.50 10.65
CA LEU A 491 2.14 2.55 11.12
C LEU A 491 2.88 3.19 12.30
N ALA A 492 2.58 2.75 13.51
CA ALA A 492 3.18 3.29 14.73
C ALA A 492 4.50 2.59 15.08
N LEU A 493 5.45 3.35 15.60
CA LEU A 493 6.69 2.87 16.18
C LEU A 493 6.56 2.76 17.69
N LYS A 494 7.28 1.82 18.31
CA LYS A 494 7.43 1.74 19.78
C LYS A 494 8.13 2.98 20.34
N ASP A 495 9.17 3.44 19.64
CA ASP A 495 9.87 4.67 19.98
C ASP A 495 9.16 5.87 19.31
N LYS A 496 8.46 6.64 20.14
CA LYS A 496 7.71 7.82 19.68
C LYS A 496 8.61 9.06 19.42
N LYS A 497 9.91 8.98 19.66
CA LYS A 497 10.85 10.11 19.54
C LYS A 497 11.60 10.13 18.21
N HIS A 498 11.81 8.97 17.61
CA HIS A 498 12.58 8.82 16.38
C HIS A 498 11.66 8.64 15.16
N ASN A 499 12.20 8.97 13.99
CA ASN A 499 11.55 8.73 12.70
C ASN A 499 11.95 7.35 12.19
N ILE A 500 11.08 6.67 11.44
CA ILE A 500 11.42 5.38 10.85
C ILE A 500 12.62 5.48 9.90
N LEU A 501 12.79 6.62 9.22
CA LEU A 501 13.93 6.86 8.34
C LEU A 501 15.26 6.88 9.09
N GLU A 502 15.27 7.38 10.34
CA GLU A 502 16.46 7.30 11.22
C GLU A 502 16.80 5.83 11.54
N LEU A 503 15.78 5.01 11.82
CA LEU A 503 15.98 3.58 12.12
C LEU A 503 16.51 2.83 10.90
N ILE A 504 15.93 3.08 9.71
CA ILE A 504 16.38 2.48 8.45
C ILE A 504 17.84 2.91 8.15
N ALA A 505 18.14 4.20 8.30
CA ALA A 505 19.49 4.71 8.07
C ALA A 505 20.53 4.09 9.03
N ALA A 506 20.14 3.79 10.27
CA ALA A 506 21.02 3.12 11.23
C ALA A 506 21.30 1.64 10.92
N GLU A 507 20.41 0.98 10.14
CA GLU A 507 20.56 -0.42 9.74
C GLU A 507 21.44 -0.61 8.49
N VAL A 508 21.80 0.45 7.79
CA VAL A 508 22.76 0.40 6.68
C VAL A 508 24.14 0.04 7.24
N LYS A 509 24.46 -1.26 7.18
CA LYS A 509 25.71 -1.84 7.70
C LYS A 509 26.79 -1.90 6.61
#